data_759c9e31dd7b02902230a56dfffa13ae
#
_entry.id   759c9e31dd7b02902230a56dfffa13ae
#
_cell.length_a   1.000
_cell.length_b   1.000
_cell.length_c   1.000
_cell.angle_alpha   90.00
_cell.angle_beta   90.00
_cell.angle_gamma   90.00
#
_symmetry.space_group_name_H-M   'P 1'
#
loop_
_entity.id
_entity.type
_entity.pdbx_description
1 polymer ?
#
loop_
_entity_poly.entity_id
_entity_poly.type
_entity_poly.pdbx_seq_one_letter_code
_entity_poly.pdbx_strand_id
1 'polypeptide(L)'
;MATLSIDTSGIILTWSRDAETLLGYTEAEALGQSVELIMPENARARHHAGFSRFVQTGISTLPEVTTSPMIHKNGATIRPLISVKAVRDSSQKIVAVEAFIGPRDAD
;
A
#
# COMPACT_ATOMS: atom_id res chain seq x y z
N MET A 1 3.28 5.97 12.61
CA MET A 1 2.43 5.52 11.51
C MET A 1 3.27 4.73 10.51
N ALA A 2 2.76 3.60 10.06
CA ALA A 2 3.46 2.80 9.08
C ALA A 2 3.40 3.47 7.71
N THR A 3 4.51 3.48 7.00
CA THR A 3 4.56 4.03 5.63
C THR A 3 5.29 3.03 4.73
N LEU A 4 4.83 2.98 3.49
CA LEU A 4 5.52 2.26 2.44
C LEU A 4 5.27 2.97 1.12
N SER A 5 6.08 2.70 0.13
CA SER A 5 5.83 3.21 -1.22
C SER A 5 6.05 2.11 -2.23
N ILE A 6 5.35 2.23 -3.35
CA ILE A 6 5.45 1.28 -4.46
C ILE A 6 5.64 2.06 -5.75
N ASP A 7 6.29 1.41 -6.72
CA ASP A 7 6.41 2.01 -8.05
C ASP A 7 5.13 1.78 -8.86
N THR A 8 5.11 2.22 -10.11
CA THR A 8 3.92 2.12 -10.96
C THR A 8 3.59 0.68 -11.38
N SER A 9 4.49 -0.25 -11.09
CA SER A 9 4.25 -1.68 -11.29
C SER A 9 3.81 -2.40 -10.02
N GLY A 10 3.71 -1.66 -8.90
CA GLY A 10 3.31 -2.25 -7.63
C GLY A 10 4.44 -2.88 -6.83
N ILE A 11 5.69 -2.61 -7.19
CA ILE A 11 6.86 -3.14 -6.49
C ILE A 11 7.22 -2.22 -5.32
N ILE A 12 7.43 -2.80 -4.16
CA ILE A 12 7.73 -2.07 -2.93
C ILE A 12 9.10 -1.40 -3.02
N LEU A 13 9.12 -0.07 -2.84
CA LEU A 13 10.33 0.74 -2.89
C LEU A 13 10.84 1.13 -1.50
N THR A 14 9.94 1.39 -0.57
CA THR A 14 10.30 1.76 0.81
C THR A 14 9.39 1.04 1.79
N TRP A 15 9.88 0.88 3.03
CA TRP A 15 9.17 0.12 4.05
C TRP A 15 9.64 0.61 5.41
N SER A 16 8.79 1.29 6.15
CA SER A 16 9.19 1.88 7.43
C SER A 16 9.28 0.84 8.54
N ARG A 17 9.93 1.21 9.64
CA ARG A 17 10.00 0.36 10.82
C ARG A 17 8.61 0.05 11.36
N ASP A 18 7.71 1.03 11.35
CA ASP A 18 6.33 0.80 11.80
C ASP A 18 5.61 -0.19 10.88
N ALA A 19 5.93 -0.20 9.59
CA ALA A 19 5.39 -1.20 8.68
C ALA A 19 5.89 -2.59 9.04
N GLU A 20 7.15 -2.73 9.46
CA GLU A 20 7.67 -4.01 9.94
C GLU A 20 6.85 -4.52 11.13
N THR A 21 6.59 -3.65 12.09
CA THR A 21 5.82 -4.00 13.28
C THR A 21 4.38 -4.36 12.94
N LEU A 22 3.75 -3.57 12.08
CA LEU A 22 2.33 -3.75 11.75
C LEU A 22 2.09 -4.98 10.89
N LEU A 23 2.95 -5.24 9.91
CA LEU A 23 2.74 -6.26 8.89
C LEU A 23 3.61 -7.50 9.06
N GLY A 24 4.63 -7.43 9.91
CA GLY A 24 5.46 -8.59 10.27
C GLY A 24 6.61 -8.88 9.32
N TYR A 25 6.69 -8.22 8.18
CA TYR A 25 7.82 -8.35 7.26
C TYR A 25 8.87 -7.31 7.57
N THR A 26 10.15 -7.70 7.52
CA THR A 26 11.23 -6.74 7.63
C THR A 26 11.39 -5.96 6.32
N GLU A 27 12.08 -4.83 6.38
CA GLU A 27 12.40 -4.06 5.18
C GLU A 27 13.11 -4.95 4.15
N ALA A 28 14.08 -5.73 4.59
CA ALA A 28 14.82 -6.62 3.68
C ALA A 28 13.92 -7.64 3.00
N GLU A 29 12.90 -8.13 3.70
CA GLU A 29 11.95 -9.07 3.12
C GLU A 29 10.98 -8.41 2.14
N ALA A 30 10.62 -7.16 2.40
CA ALA A 30 9.57 -6.47 1.64
C ALA A 30 10.10 -5.77 0.39
N LEU A 31 11.28 -5.15 0.45
CA LEU A 31 11.81 -4.39 -0.68
C LEU A 31 11.98 -5.27 -1.91
N GLY A 32 11.50 -4.77 -3.06
CA GLY A 32 11.58 -5.50 -4.31
C GLY A 32 10.47 -6.52 -4.53
N GLN A 33 9.61 -6.74 -3.54
CA GLN A 33 8.47 -7.63 -3.67
C GLN A 33 7.26 -6.86 -4.16
N SER A 34 6.31 -7.58 -4.78
CA SER A 34 5.03 -6.99 -5.13
C SER A 34 4.24 -6.66 -3.87
N VAL A 35 3.53 -5.54 -3.87
CA VAL A 35 2.66 -5.16 -2.76
C VAL A 35 1.54 -6.19 -2.53
N GLU A 36 1.29 -7.07 -3.48
CA GLU A 36 0.35 -8.18 -3.30
C GLU A 36 0.74 -9.09 -2.15
N LEU A 37 2.00 -9.04 -1.71
CA LEU A 37 2.49 -9.76 -0.55
C LEU A 37 1.59 -9.55 0.68
N ILE A 38 1.05 -8.36 0.84
CA ILE A 38 0.23 -7.99 2.00
C ILE A 38 -1.26 -7.90 1.65
N MET A 39 -1.67 -8.40 0.49
CA MET A 39 -3.07 -8.35 0.06
C MET A 39 -3.73 -9.71 0.13
N PRO A 40 -4.99 -9.78 0.60
CA PRO A 40 -5.77 -11.00 0.45
C PRO A 40 -5.89 -11.36 -1.03
N GLU A 41 -5.84 -12.65 -1.33
CA GLU A 41 -5.87 -13.12 -2.70
C GLU A 41 -7.11 -12.61 -3.44
N ASN A 42 -8.26 -12.60 -2.79
CA ASN A 42 -9.52 -12.17 -3.40
C ASN A 42 -9.60 -10.65 -3.66
N ALA A 43 -8.65 -9.87 -3.13
CA ALA A 43 -8.61 -8.43 -3.34
C ALA A 43 -7.61 -8.01 -4.41
N ARG A 44 -6.75 -8.92 -4.87
CA ARG A 44 -5.63 -8.56 -5.74
C ARG A 44 -6.07 -8.03 -7.10
N ALA A 45 -7.05 -8.68 -7.73
CA ALA A 45 -7.52 -8.25 -9.05
C ALA A 45 -8.15 -6.86 -9.01
N ARG A 46 -8.97 -6.60 -7.99
CA ARG A 46 -9.63 -5.30 -7.81
C ARG A 46 -8.61 -4.21 -7.54
N HIS A 47 -7.63 -4.50 -6.68
CA HIS A 47 -6.56 -3.56 -6.38
C HIS A 47 -5.75 -3.25 -7.63
N HIS A 48 -5.40 -4.26 -8.41
CA HIS A 48 -4.62 -4.07 -9.63
C HIS A 48 -5.34 -3.14 -10.61
N ALA A 49 -6.64 -3.36 -10.81
CA ALA A 49 -7.44 -2.51 -11.72
C ALA A 49 -7.52 -1.07 -11.23
N GLY A 50 -7.79 -0.88 -9.92
CA GLY A 50 -7.87 0.45 -9.34
C GLY A 50 -6.53 1.16 -9.33
N PHE A 51 -5.46 0.45 -9.04
CA PHE A 51 -4.11 1.00 -9.02
C PHE A 51 -3.67 1.43 -10.42
N SER A 52 -3.90 0.60 -11.43
CA SER A 52 -3.57 0.93 -12.81
C SER A 52 -4.31 2.20 -13.26
N ARG A 53 -5.59 2.32 -12.92
CA ARG A 53 -6.37 3.52 -13.24
C ARG A 53 -5.81 4.74 -12.52
N PHE A 54 -5.46 4.61 -11.25
CA PHE A 54 -4.90 5.71 -10.48
C PHE A 54 -3.58 6.19 -11.08
N VAL A 55 -2.71 5.28 -11.45
CA VAL A 55 -1.42 5.62 -12.08
C VAL A 55 -1.61 6.37 -13.39
N GLN A 56 -2.62 5.97 -14.19
CA GLN A 56 -2.87 6.57 -15.50
C GLN A 56 -3.56 7.93 -15.40
N THR A 57 -4.48 8.09 -14.45
CA THR A 57 -5.35 9.27 -14.41
C THR A 57 -5.04 10.21 -13.25
N GLY A 58 -4.40 9.72 -12.20
CA GLY A 58 -4.20 10.48 -10.97
C GLY A 58 -5.46 10.61 -10.13
N ILE A 59 -6.54 9.95 -10.50
CA ILE A 59 -7.82 10.05 -9.82
C ILE A 59 -8.08 8.76 -9.05
N SER A 60 -8.20 8.90 -7.72
CA SER A 60 -8.54 7.77 -6.85
C SER A 60 -10.06 7.70 -6.70
N THR A 61 -10.59 6.47 -6.74
CA THR A 61 -12.00 6.23 -6.44
C THR A 61 -12.23 5.94 -4.96
N LEU A 62 -11.15 5.86 -4.17
CA LEU A 62 -11.24 5.60 -2.74
C LEU A 62 -11.44 6.89 -1.96
N PRO A 63 -12.11 6.84 -0.80
CA PRO A 63 -12.10 7.96 0.14
C PRO A 63 -10.66 8.32 0.52
N GLU A 64 -10.45 9.56 0.98
CA GLU A 64 -9.13 10.02 1.40
C GLU A 64 -8.52 9.09 2.45
N VAL A 65 -9.33 8.62 3.39
CA VAL A 65 -8.94 7.63 4.38
C VAL A 65 -9.98 6.52 4.36
N THR A 66 -9.53 5.29 4.29
CA THR A 66 -10.42 4.13 4.27
C THR A 66 -9.76 2.97 5.01
N THR A 67 -10.51 1.91 5.26
CA THR A 67 -9.94 0.67 5.77
C THR A 67 -9.68 -0.27 4.60
N SER A 68 -8.65 -1.09 4.73
CA SER A 68 -8.32 -2.08 3.72
C SER A 68 -7.82 -3.34 4.40
N PRO A 69 -8.32 -4.52 4.02
CA PRO A 69 -7.82 -5.75 4.60
C PRO A 69 -6.39 -6.00 4.11
N MET A 70 -5.52 -6.37 5.05
CA MET A 70 -4.13 -6.70 4.76
C MET A 70 -3.78 -7.99 5.46
N ILE A 71 -2.85 -8.74 4.89
CA ILE A 71 -2.39 -10.01 5.45
C ILE A 71 -1.06 -9.79 6.13
N HIS A 72 -1.02 -10.05 7.44
CA HIS A 72 0.21 -10.09 8.22
C HIS A 72 1.03 -11.31 7.82
N LYS A 73 2.34 -11.24 7.99
CA LYS A 73 3.25 -12.36 7.68
C LYS A 73 2.81 -13.67 8.34
N ASN A 74 2.20 -13.60 9.52
CA ASN A 74 1.74 -14.80 10.24
C ASN A 74 0.43 -15.39 9.68
N GLY A 75 -0.14 -14.79 8.62
CA GLY A 75 -1.38 -15.23 8.01
C GLY A 75 -2.64 -14.56 8.53
N ALA A 76 -2.53 -13.75 9.57
CA ALA A 76 -3.70 -13.06 10.12
C ALA A 76 -4.12 -11.91 9.22
N THR A 77 -5.43 -11.68 9.11
CA THR A 77 -5.98 -10.52 8.40
C THR A 77 -6.14 -9.38 9.38
N ILE A 78 -5.59 -8.22 9.02
CA ILE A 78 -5.77 -6.99 9.78
C ILE A 78 -6.51 -5.99 8.89
N ARG A 79 -7.14 -4.99 9.50
CA ARG A 79 -7.94 -3.98 8.77
C ARG A 79 -7.55 -2.58 9.21
N PRO A 80 -6.33 -2.13 8.85
CA PRO A 80 -5.87 -0.80 9.24
C PRO A 80 -6.56 0.29 8.44
N LEU A 81 -6.42 1.52 8.91
CA LEU A 81 -6.75 2.69 8.13
C LEU A 81 -5.63 2.94 7.13
N ILE A 82 -5.98 3.34 5.92
CA ILE A 82 -5.00 3.61 4.86
C ILE A 82 -5.38 4.88 4.11
N SER A 83 -4.36 5.66 3.78
CA SER A 83 -4.47 6.73 2.79
C SER A 83 -3.30 6.62 1.84
N VAL A 84 -3.48 7.10 0.61
CA VAL A 84 -2.46 7.00 -0.42
C VAL A 84 -2.20 8.37 -1.03
N LYS A 85 -0.97 8.59 -1.48
CA LYS A 85 -0.56 9.83 -2.11
C LYS A 85 0.31 9.52 -3.31
N ALA A 86 0.00 10.13 -4.44
CA ALA A 86 0.82 10.00 -5.63
C ALA A 86 2.12 10.79 -5.47
N VAL A 87 3.23 10.20 -5.91
CA VAL A 87 4.53 10.87 -6.01
C VAL A 87 4.75 11.16 -7.49
N ARG A 88 4.98 12.43 -7.82
CA ARG A 88 5.10 12.89 -9.20
C ARG A 88 6.50 13.41 -9.47
N ASP A 89 6.97 13.25 -10.71
CA ASP A 89 8.24 13.81 -11.14
C ASP A 89 8.05 15.29 -11.57
N SER A 90 9.12 15.90 -12.09
CA SER A 90 9.07 17.28 -12.54
C SER A 90 8.11 17.51 -13.71
N SER A 91 7.74 16.46 -14.44
CA SER A 91 6.76 16.50 -15.53
C SER A 91 5.33 16.24 -15.06
N GLN A 92 5.12 16.14 -13.75
CA GLN A 92 3.83 15.80 -13.13
C GLN A 92 3.35 14.38 -13.44
N LYS A 93 4.25 13.54 -13.91
CA LYS A 93 3.94 12.12 -14.14
C LYS A 93 4.04 11.36 -12.82
N ILE A 94 3.08 10.47 -12.56
CA ILE A 94 3.12 9.63 -11.36
C ILE A 94 4.22 8.58 -11.53
N VAL A 95 5.16 8.57 -10.60
CA VAL A 95 6.30 7.64 -10.63
C VAL A 95 6.27 6.66 -9.46
N ALA A 96 5.49 6.96 -8.42
CA ALA A 96 5.34 6.11 -7.25
C ALA A 96 4.06 6.47 -6.51
N VAL A 97 3.66 5.60 -5.59
CA VAL A 97 2.52 5.86 -4.71
C VAL A 97 2.98 5.56 -3.29
N GLU A 98 2.74 6.50 -2.40
CA GLU A 98 3.08 6.39 -0.99
C GLU A 98 1.82 6.05 -0.20
N ALA A 99 1.90 5.05 0.67
CA ALA A 99 0.79 4.63 1.50
C ALA A 99 1.09 4.93 2.97
N PHE A 100 0.11 5.47 3.66
CA PHE A 100 0.15 5.79 5.08
C PHE A 100 -0.85 4.87 5.76
N ILE A 101 -0.38 4.02 6.67
CA ILE A 101 -1.17 2.95 7.27
C ILE A 101 -1.13 3.12 8.77
N GLY A 102 -2.29 3.26 9.38
CA GLY A 102 -2.41 3.45 10.81
C GLY A 102 -3.30 2.39 11.44
N PRO A 103 -3.16 2.18 12.76
CA PRO A 103 -4.04 1.27 13.45
C PRO A 103 -5.46 1.84 13.43
N ARG A 104 -6.42 0.92 13.44
CA ARG A 104 -7.83 1.28 13.53
C ARG A 104 -8.11 1.78 14.94
N ASP A 105 -8.75 2.94 15.05
CA ASP A 105 -9.11 3.50 16.34
C ASP A 105 -10.25 2.74 17.00
N ALA A 106 -10.41 2.97 18.28
CA ALA A 106 -11.51 2.44 19.10
C ALA A 106 -11.42 0.94 19.32
N ASP A 107 -10.28 0.42 19.14
CA ASP A 107 -10.04 -1.00 19.39
C ASP A 107 -9.44 -1.21 20.76
#